data_d846567d8059cb3ed6b9f6be1db91179
#
_entry.id   d846567d8059cb3ed6b9f6be1db91179
#
_cell.length_a   1.000
_cell.length_b   1.000
_cell.length_c   1.000
_cell.angle_alpha   90.00
_cell.angle_beta   90.00
_cell.angle_gamma   90.00
#
_symmetry.space_group_name_H-M   'P 1'
#
loop_
_entity.id
_entity.type
_entity.pdbx_description
1 polymer ?
#
loop_
_entity_poly.entity_id
_entity_poly.type
_entity_poly.pdbx_seq_one_letter_code
_entity_poly.pdbx_strand_id
1 'polypeptide(L)'
;MAIEKAKTADSVTAGMVAKTGFGESAKGGGVYRVECLDKDGNLKWEANMTNLVVNTGLQDMNNKYFKGSTYTAAFYLGLVVGPASGTTYAAADTLASHVGWTEFTNYSGSRKAVTFGTPTTAAPSVIDSTGSPSSFAITGTATVAGAFICTVASGTSGILFSEADFDSPGDRNVVSGDTLNVSYTFSLAAA
;
A
#
# COMPACT_ATOMS: atom_id res chain seq x y z
N MET A 1 -17.80 70.23 -25.03
CA MET A 1 -16.91 69.72 -23.98
C MET A 1 -17.43 68.36 -23.56
N ALA A 2 -16.81 67.29 -24.05
CA ALA A 2 -17.20 65.96 -23.71
C ALA A 2 -16.37 65.53 -22.50
N ILE A 3 -17.05 65.11 -21.45
CA ILE A 3 -16.40 64.58 -20.22
C ILE A 3 -16.19 63.12 -20.43
N GLU A 4 -14.94 62.73 -20.63
CA GLU A 4 -14.54 61.34 -20.63
C GLU A 4 -14.63 60.77 -19.22
N LYS A 5 -15.54 59.82 -19.01
CA LYS A 5 -15.59 59.01 -17.79
C LYS A 5 -14.62 57.87 -17.93
N ALA A 6 -13.46 57.99 -17.32
CA ALA A 6 -12.55 56.89 -17.13
C ALA A 6 -13.22 55.83 -16.23
N LYS A 7 -13.55 54.64 -16.79
CA LYS A 7 -13.89 53.47 -16.04
C LYS A 7 -12.60 52.78 -15.61
N THR A 8 -12.11 53.13 -14.43
CA THR A 8 -11.14 52.29 -13.75
C THR A 8 -11.88 51.18 -13.01
N ALA A 9 -12.09 50.09 -13.69
CA ALA A 9 -12.40 48.81 -13.07
C ALA A 9 -11.30 47.82 -13.46
N ASP A 10 -10.09 48.17 -13.07
CA ASP A 10 -9.00 47.21 -13.08
C ASP A 10 -8.97 46.58 -11.70
N SER A 11 -9.80 45.52 -11.52
CA SER A 11 -9.65 44.66 -10.36
C SER A 11 -8.46 43.77 -10.63
N VAL A 12 -7.26 44.27 -10.38
CA VAL A 12 -6.09 43.41 -10.20
C VAL A 12 -6.35 42.65 -8.90
N THR A 13 -6.97 41.50 -9.03
CA THR A 13 -6.92 40.44 -8.02
C THR A 13 -5.48 39.92 -8.06
N ALA A 14 -4.57 40.65 -7.44
CA ALA A 14 -3.29 40.10 -7.08
C ALA A 14 -3.57 39.01 -6.06
N GLY A 15 -3.88 37.84 -6.56
CA GLY A 15 -3.76 36.63 -5.80
C GLY A 15 -2.30 36.48 -5.43
N MET A 16 -1.91 37.07 -4.29
CA MET A 16 -0.70 36.63 -3.64
C MET A 16 -0.94 35.17 -3.28
N VAL A 17 -0.59 34.28 -4.19
CA VAL A 17 -0.22 32.92 -3.78
C VAL A 17 1.03 33.13 -2.95
N ALA A 18 0.84 33.40 -1.67
CA ALA A 18 1.90 33.19 -0.71
C ALA A 18 2.23 31.71 -0.81
N LYS A 19 3.24 31.36 -1.60
CA LYS A 19 4.00 30.15 -1.41
C LYS A 19 4.67 30.30 -0.04
N THR A 20 3.84 30.20 0.99
CA THR A 20 4.30 30.14 2.37
C THR A 20 4.89 28.78 2.57
N GLY A 21 6.17 28.75 2.54
CA GLY A 21 6.97 27.59 2.85
C GLY A 21 7.66 27.03 1.61
N PHE A 22 8.87 26.67 1.77
CA PHE A 22 9.55 25.73 0.91
C PHE A 22 8.77 24.43 0.99
N GLY A 23 7.81 24.26 0.10
CA GLY A 23 6.93 23.11 0.08
C GLY A 23 7.62 21.90 -0.52
N GLU A 24 8.80 21.58 -0.03
CA GLU A 24 9.38 20.27 -0.29
C GLU A 24 8.64 19.27 0.60
N SER A 25 7.87 18.42 -0.02
CA SER A 25 7.21 17.29 0.62
C SER A 25 7.75 16.00 0.04
N ALA A 26 7.71 14.95 0.83
CA ALA A 26 7.98 13.60 0.34
C ALA A 26 6.64 12.87 0.17
N LYS A 27 6.45 12.26 -1.00
CA LYS A 27 5.29 11.42 -1.27
C LYS A 27 5.71 9.96 -1.30
N GLY A 28 5.18 9.18 -0.35
CA GLY A 28 5.32 7.74 -0.32
C GLY A 28 4.11 7.06 -0.93
N GLY A 29 4.33 6.00 -1.68
CA GLY A 29 3.29 5.16 -2.23
C GLY A 29 3.84 3.83 -2.67
N GLY A 30 2.97 2.85 -2.90
CA GLY A 30 3.42 1.55 -3.34
C GLY A 30 2.36 0.80 -4.13
N VAL A 31 2.79 -0.35 -4.64
CA VAL A 31 1.96 -1.26 -5.43
C VAL A 31 2.23 -2.68 -4.96
N TYR A 32 1.17 -3.45 -4.76
CA TYR A 32 1.25 -4.89 -4.66
C TYR A 32 1.01 -5.48 -6.03
N ARG A 33 1.80 -6.49 -6.39
CA ARG A 33 1.55 -7.36 -7.53
C ARG A 33 1.28 -8.77 -7.02
N VAL A 34 0.19 -9.35 -7.51
CA VAL A 34 -0.22 -10.71 -7.14
C VAL A 34 -0.34 -11.54 -8.40
N GLU A 35 0.27 -12.70 -8.38
CA GLU A 35 0.11 -13.75 -9.40
C GLU A 35 -0.52 -14.98 -8.75
N CYS A 36 -1.59 -15.48 -9.32
CA CYS A 36 -2.20 -16.75 -8.90
C CYS A 36 -1.84 -17.83 -9.88
N LEU A 37 -1.19 -18.88 -9.39
CA LEU A 37 -0.88 -20.07 -10.14
C LEU A 37 -1.82 -21.20 -9.71
N ASP A 38 -2.23 -22.05 -10.65
CA ASP A 38 -2.96 -23.27 -10.33
C ASP A 38 -2.03 -24.34 -9.73
N LYS A 39 -2.59 -25.50 -9.38
CA LYS A 39 -1.85 -26.65 -8.82
C LYS A 39 -0.76 -27.20 -9.74
N ASP A 40 -0.84 -26.94 -11.04
CA ASP A 40 0.10 -27.39 -12.06
C ASP A 40 1.15 -26.30 -12.41
N GLY A 41 1.07 -25.14 -11.74
CA GLY A 41 1.97 -24.01 -11.92
C GLY A 41 1.60 -23.07 -13.07
N ASN A 42 0.43 -23.22 -13.69
CA ASN A 42 -0.02 -22.32 -14.75
C ASN A 42 -0.64 -21.05 -14.17
N LEU A 43 -0.38 -19.92 -14.80
CA LEU A 43 -0.96 -18.64 -14.41
C LEU A 43 -2.48 -18.66 -14.63
N LYS A 44 -3.25 -18.45 -13.56
CA LYS A 44 -4.72 -18.27 -13.60
C LYS A 44 -5.11 -16.83 -13.79
N TRP A 45 -4.48 -15.95 -13.04
CA TRP A 45 -4.68 -14.51 -13.10
C TRP A 45 -3.52 -13.76 -12.43
N GLU A 46 -3.38 -12.50 -12.80
CA GLU A 46 -2.52 -11.53 -12.12
C GLU A 46 -3.28 -10.24 -11.84
N ALA A 47 -2.84 -9.48 -10.86
CA ALA A 47 -3.40 -8.18 -10.51
C ALA A 47 -2.34 -7.29 -9.86
N ASN A 48 -2.51 -5.99 -10.06
CA ASN A 48 -1.81 -4.96 -9.32
C ASN A 48 -2.81 -4.23 -8.42
N MET A 49 -2.34 -3.74 -7.28
CA MET A 49 -3.14 -2.99 -6.32
C MET A 49 -2.35 -1.78 -5.86
N THR A 50 -2.90 -0.58 -6.03
CA THR A 50 -2.33 0.63 -5.43
C THR A 50 -2.57 0.60 -3.92
N ASN A 51 -1.52 0.84 -3.13
CA ASN A 51 -1.62 0.77 -1.69
C ASN A 51 -2.11 2.06 -1.04
N LEU A 52 -2.68 1.91 0.14
CA LEU A 52 -2.82 2.95 1.15
C LEU A 52 -1.75 2.76 2.22
N VAL A 53 -0.81 3.70 2.35
CA VAL A 53 0.10 3.74 3.51
C VAL A 53 -0.66 4.33 4.68
N VAL A 54 -0.90 3.52 5.71
CA VAL A 54 -1.70 3.94 6.86
C VAL A 54 -0.91 4.86 7.80
N ASN A 55 -1.61 5.59 8.68
CA ASN A 55 -1.00 6.57 9.59
C ASN A 55 0.08 5.94 10.48
N THR A 56 -0.11 4.72 10.96
CA THR A 56 0.88 4.00 11.77
C THR A 56 2.14 3.66 10.97
N GLY A 57 2.02 3.34 9.69
CA GLY A 57 3.15 3.14 8.78
C GLY A 57 3.96 4.40 8.56
N LEU A 58 3.31 5.53 8.31
CA LEU A 58 3.97 6.83 8.18
C LEU A 58 4.67 7.25 9.48
N GLN A 59 4.02 7.04 10.63
CA GLN A 59 4.61 7.30 11.94
C GLN A 59 5.84 6.42 12.20
N ASP A 60 5.80 5.15 11.82
CA ASP A 60 6.93 4.24 11.99
C ASP A 60 8.14 4.69 11.15
N MET A 61 7.95 5.09 9.90
CA MET A 61 9.00 5.65 9.06
C MET A 61 9.68 6.84 9.74
N ASN A 62 8.90 7.82 10.25
CA ASN A 62 9.43 8.98 10.94
C ASN A 62 10.17 8.59 12.23
N ASN A 63 9.64 7.66 13.01
CA ASN A 63 10.27 7.16 14.23
C ASN A 63 11.61 6.46 13.94
N LYS A 64 11.67 5.63 12.89
CA LYS A 64 12.88 4.89 12.53
C LYS A 64 13.96 5.81 11.98
N TYR A 65 13.60 6.70 11.08
CA TYR A 65 14.57 7.53 10.37
C TYR A 65 15.00 8.76 11.19
N PHE A 66 14.05 9.51 11.77
CA PHE A 66 14.37 10.78 12.43
C PHE A 66 14.57 10.67 13.94
N LYS A 67 13.92 9.73 14.62
CA LYS A 67 14.07 9.55 16.09
C LYS A 67 15.04 8.45 16.47
N GLY A 68 15.59 7.71 15.51
CA GLY A 68 16.55 6.65 15.78
C GLY A 68 15.97 5.48 16.59
N SER A 69 14.65 5.24 16.50
CA SER A 69 14.03 4.07 17.13
C SER A 69 14.63 2.79 16.56
N THR A 70 14.78 1.77 17.41
CA THR A 70 15.34 0.48 16.99
C THR A 70 14.65 -0.04 15.74
N TYR A 71 15.42 -0.29 14.71
CA TYR A 71 14.93 -0.83 13.47
C TYR A 71 14.62 -2.32 13.63
N THR A 72 13.39 -2.71 13.38
CA THR A 72 12.99 -4.12 13.28
C THR A 72 12.94 -4.46 11.80
N ALA A 73 13.97 -5.16 11.33
CA ALA A 73 14.20 -5.43 9.91
C ALA A 73 13.30 -6.54 9.35
N ALA A 74 12.06 -6.67 9.80
CA ALA A 74 11.17 -7.73 9.36
C ALA A 74 9.82 -7.14 8.94
N PHE A 75 9.49 -7.35 7.66
CA PHE A 75 8.16 -7.10 7.12
C PHE A 75 7.54 -8.41 6.69
N TYR A 76 6.22 -8.49 6.82
CA TYR A 76 5.43 -9.66 6.50
C TYR A 76 4.21 -9.27 5.68
N LEU A 77 3.98 -9.99 4.60
CA LEU A 77 2.77 -9.90 3.78
C LEU A 77 1.69 -10.80 4.35
N GLY A 78 0.48 -10.27 4.42
CA GLY A 78 -0.76 -10.99 4.66
C GLY A 78 -1.76 -10.72 3.55
N LEU A 79 -2.81 -11.52 3.52
CA LEU A 79 -3.90 -11.42 2.54
C LEU A 79 -5.19 -11.02 3.26
N VAL A 80 -6.13 -10.40 2.54
CA VAL A 80 -7.42 -9.95 3.03
C VAL A 80 -8.54 -10.81 2.47
N VAL A 81 -9.51 -11.18 3.32
CA VAL A 81 -10.69 -11.96 2.91
C VAL A 81 -11.66 -11.07 2.14
N GLY A 82 -12.17 -11.56 0.98
CA GLY A 82 -13.46 -11.11 0.43
C GLY A 82 -14.64 -11.68 1.22
N PRO A 83 -15.82 -11.10 1.15
CA PRO A 83 -16.51 -10.76 -0.08
C PRO A 83 -16.30 -9.32 -0.50
N ALA A 84 -16.45 -9.13 -1.79
CA ALA A 84 -16.33 -7.90 -2.52
C ALA A 84 -17.20 -6.75 -2.01
N SER A 85 -18.33 -7.04 -1.37
CA SER A 85 -19.21 -6.00 -0.86
C SER A 85 -18.87 -5.67 0.59
N GLY A 86 -18.03 -4.69 0.81
CA GLY A 86 -17.81 -4.15 2.13
C GLY A 86 -16.39 -4.16 2.65
N THR A 87 -15.40 -4.63 1.88
CA THR A 87 -14.00 -4.41 2.25
C THR A 87 -13.70 -2.91 2.13
N THR A 88 -13.29 -2.30 3.22
CA THR A 88 -12.89 -0.89 3.26
C THR A 88 -11.55 -0.75 3.97
N TYR A 89 -10.71 0.09 3.42
CA TYR A 89 -9.39 0.40 3.94
C TYR A 89 -9.34 1.86 4.38
N ALA A 90 -8.84 2.11 5.56
CA ALA A 90 -8.83 3.45 6.13
C ALA A 90 -7.42 3.85 6.61
N ALA A 91 -7.03 5.09 6.38
CA ALA A 91 -5.75 5.61 6.83
C ALA A 91 -5.54 5.49 8.35
N ALA A 92 -6.62 5.39 9.13
CA ALA A 92 -6.58 5.19 10.57
C ALA A 92 -6.44 3.73 11.00
N ASP A 93 -6.47 2.77 10.08
CA ASP A 93 -6.35 1.35 10.40
C ASP A 93 -5.00 1.03 11.06
N THR A 94 -5.06 0.10 11.98
CA THR A 94 -3.90 -0.46 12.66
C THR A 94 -3.99 -1.97 12.61
N LEU A 95 -2.89 -2.67 12.87
CA LEU A 95 -2.91 -4.13 12.89
C LEU A 95 -3.83 -4.72 13.98
N ALA A 96 -4.12 -3.95 15.02
CA ALA A 96 -5.02 -4.33 16.13
C ALA A 96 -6.48 -3.89 15.89
N SER A 97 -6.72 -2.94 14.98
CA SER A 97 -8.06 -2.39 14.71
C SER A 97 -8.18 -1.97 13.26
N HIS A 98 -8.85 -2.79 12.48
CA HIS A 98 -9.14 -2.62 11.05
C HIS A 98 -10.56 -3.15 10.79
N VAL A 99 -11.56 -2.33 11.12
CA VAL A 99 -12.97 -2.75 11.15
C VAL A 99 -13.49 -3.12 9.75
N GLY A 100 -12.88 -2.56 8.69
CA GLY A 100 -13.34 -2.71 7.31
C GLY A 100 -12.92 -4.01 6.61
N TRP A 101 -12.04 -4.82 7.22
CA TRP A 101 -11.54 -6.03 6.59
C TRP A 101 -11.12 -7.10 7.61
N THR A 102 -10.92 -8.32 7.13
CA THR A 102 -10.47 -9.48 7.95
C THR A 102 -9.30 -10.16 7.25
N GLU A 103 -8.35 -10.64 8.04
CA GLU A 103 -7.20 -11.37 7.50
C GLU A 103 -7.63 -12.71 6.89
N PHE A 104 -7.16 -12.98 5.67
CA PHE A 104 -7.33 -14.25 5.00
C PHE A 104 -6.32 -15.26 5.56
N THR A 105 -6.80 -16.42 6.00
CA THR A 105 -5.98 -17.43 6.67
C THR A 105 -6.00 -18.81 5.97
N ASN A 106 -6.70 -18.95 4.82
CA ASN A 106 -6.78 -20.22 4.10
C ASN A 106 -5.51 -20.50 3.28
N TYR A 107 -4.35 -20.36 3.90
CA TYR A 107 -3.06 -20.72 3.34
C TYR A 107 -2.17 -21.41 4.39
N SER A 108 -1.13 -22.11 3.95
CA SER A 108 -0.23 -22.82 4.84
C SER A 108 0.69 -21.87 5.62
N GLY A 109 0.73 -22.02 6.93
CA GLY A 109 1.60 -21.26 7.84
C GLY A 109 1.04 -19.89 8.23
N SER A 110 1.94 -18.98 8.59
CA SER A 110 1.63 -17.59 8.98
C SER A 110 1.89 -16.62 7.80
N ARG A 111 1.72 -15.32 8.05
CA ARG A 111 2.13 -14.24 7.12
C ARG A 111 3.52 -14.49 6.58
N LYS A 112 3.77 -14.12 5.35
CA LYS A 112 5.02 -14.45 4.64
C LYS A 112 6.03 -13.32 4.79
N ALA A 113 7.26 -13.66 5.17
CA ALA A 113 8.35 -12.70 5.24
C ALA A 113 8.59 -12.06 3.87
N VAL A 114 8.88 -10.76 3.87
CA VAL A 114 9.23 -9.99 2.67
C VAL A 114 10.75 -9.90 2.56
N THR A 115 11.27 -10.24 1.41
CA THR A 115 12.69 -10.02 1.08
C THR A 115 12.77 -8.87 0.09
N PHE A 116 13.19 -7.71 0.57
CA PHE A 116 13.40 -6.54 -0.28
C PHE A 116 14.76 -6.58 -0.97
N GLY A 117 14.79 -6.09 -2.22
CA GLY A 117 16.02 -5.79 -2.94
C GLY A 117 16.72 -4.52 -2.45
N THR A 118 17.75 -4.10 -3.16
CA THR A 118 18.47 -2.85 -2.86
C THR A 118 17.66 -1.65 -3.35
N PRO A 119 17.45 -0.62 -2.51
CA PRO A 119 16.79 0.60 -2.94
C PRO A 119 17.54 1.30 -4.08
N THR A 120 16.81 1.89 -5.02
CA THR A 120 17.42 2.67 -6.09
C THR A 120 17.93 4.02 -5.58
N THR A 121 18.96 4.56 -6.25
CA THR A 121 19.49 5.91 -6.00
C THR A 121 18.83 6.98 -6.86
N ALA A 122 17.79 6.62 -7.62
CA ALA A 122 17.05 7.52 -8.50
C ALA A 122 15.97 8.31 -7.73
N ALA A 123 15.33 9.25 -8.39
CA ALA A 123 14.12 9.92 -7.92
C ALA A 123 12.94 9.52 -8.84
N PRO A 124 11.92 8.80 -8.35
CA PRO A 124 11.76 8.33 -6.97
C PRO A 124 12.77 7.25 -6.57
N SER A 125 13.10 7.20 -5.28
CA SER A 125 13.78 6.02 -4.73
C SER A 125 12.77 4.89 -4.60
N VAL A 126 13.12 3.72 -5.12
CA VAL A 126 12.24 2.54 -5.16
C VAL A 126 12.91 1.37 -4.45
N ILE A 127 12.14 0.69 -3.61
CA ILE A 127 12.50 -0.61 -3.03
C ILE A 127 11.39 -1.61 -3.35
N ASP A 128 11.75 -2.83 -3.73
CA ASP A 128 10.77 -3.85 -4.10
C ASP A 128 11.19 -5.26 -3.69
N SER A 129 10.24 -6.16 -3.71
CA SER A 129 10.42 -7.59 -3.46
C SER A 129 10.14 -8.46 -4.70
N THR A 130 10.11 -7.88 -5.89
CA THR A 130 9.76 -8.58 -7.15
C THR A 130 10.75 -9.70 -7.49
N GLY A 131 12.01 -9.54 -7.10
CA GLY A 131 13.04 -10.58 -7.27
C GLY A 131 12.88 -11.78 -6.33
N SER A 132 12.02 -11.67 -5.29
CA SER A 132 11.74 -12.72 -4.30
C SER A 132 10.31 -12.60 -3.78
N PRO A 133 9.29 -12.89 -4.59
CA PRO A 133 7.90 -12.79 -4.18
C PRO A 133 7.58 -13.69 -2.98
N SER A 134 6.72 -13.23 -2.09
CA SER A 134 6.22 -14.02 -0.96
C SER A 134 5.14 -14.98 -1.45
N SER A 135 5.31 -16.29 -1.20
CA SER A 135 4.44 -17.34 -1.73
C SER A 135 3.47 -17.87 -0.68
N PHE A 136 2.20 -17.91 -1.03
CA PHE A 136 1.09 -18.42 -0.21
C PHE A 136 0.51 -19.68 -0.85
N ALA A 137 0.77 -20.85 -0.28
CA ALA A 137 0.13 -22.11 -0.71
C ALA A 137 -1.30 -22.15 -0.15
N ILE A 138 -2.30 -22.09 -1.01
CA ILE A 138 -3.71 -22.01 -0.65
C ILE A 138 -4.22 -23.39 -0.23
N THR A 139 -4.86 -23.44 0.93
CA THR A 139 -5.35 -24.70 1.53
C THR A 139 -6.86 -24.84 1.51
N GLY A 140 -7.60 -23.81 1.09
CA GLY A 140 -9.07 -23.84 1.03
C GLY A 140 -9.60 -22.92 -0.05
N THR A 141 -10.78 -23.25 -0.58
CA THR A 141 -11.49 -22.41 -1.55
C THR A 141 -12.08 -21.20 -0.84
N ALA A 142 -11.78 -20.00 -1.30
CA ALA A 142 -12.27 -18.74 -0.75
C ALA A 142 -12.05 -17.59 -1.73
N THR A 143 -12.48 -16.39 -1.31
CA THR A 143 -12.26 -15.15 -2.05
C THR A 143 -11.21 -14.29 -1.33
N VAL A 144 -10.23 -13.82 -2.06
CA VAL A 144 -9.22 -12.85 -1.59
C VAL A 144 -9.60 -11.48 -2.11
N ALA A 145 -9.66 -10.49 -1.21
CA ALA A 145 -10.03 -9.11 -1.52
C ALA A 145 -8.82 -8.18 -1.68
N GLY A 146 -7.69 -8.53 -1.08
CA GLY A 146 -6.52 -7.66 -1.11
C GLY A 146 -5.32 -8.22 -0.36
N ALA A 147 -4.37 -7.36 -0.08
CA ALA A 147 -3.16 -7.67 0.67
C ALA A 147 -2.77 -6.54 1.60
N PHE A 148 -1.97 -6.86 2.61
CA PHE A 148 -1.38 -5.88 3.52
C PHE A 148 0.06 -6.26 3.87
N ILE A 149 0.82 -5.28 4.37
CA ILE A 149 2.16 -5.48 4.87
C ILE A 149 2.28 -4.94 6.31
N CYS A 150 2.90 -5.71 7.18
CA CYS A 150 3.05 -5.40 8.59
C CYS A 150 4.40 -5.87 9.14
N THR A 151 4.69 -5.61 10.43
CA THR A 151 5.99 -5.88 11.06
C THR A 151 6.04 -7.17 11.87
N VAL A 152 4.98 -8.00 11.88
CA VAL A 152 4.94 -9.26 12.65
C VAL A 152 4.37 -10.40 11.82
N ALA A 153 4.92 -11.60 12.01
CA ALA A 153 4.49 -12.81 11.29
C ALA A 153 3.09 -13.30 11.70
N SER A 154 2.62 -12.93 12.90
CA SER A 154 1.32 -13.32 13.44
C SER A 154 0.89 -12.38 14.56
N GLY A 155 -0.41 -12.45 14.93
CA GLY A 155 -0.97 -11.59 15.96
C GLY A 155 -1.13 -10.14 15.51
N THR A 156 -1.44 -9.26 16.46
CA THR A 156 -1.85 -7.88 16.22
C THR A 156 -0.96 -6.83 16.91
N SER A 157 0.12 -7.26 17.56
CA SER A 157 1.02 -6.36 18.32
C SER A 157 2.02 -5.59 17.44
N GLY A 158 2.04 -5.83 16.12
CA GLY A 158 2.91 -5.14 15.19
C GLY A 158 2.30 -3.86 14.62
N ILE A 159 3.02 -3.27 13.69
CA ILE A 159 2.59 -2.09 12.95
C ILE A 159 2.02 -2.56 11.61
N LEU A 160 0.81 -2.13 11.29
CA LEU A 160 0.29 -2.15 9.92
C LEU A 160 0.97 -1.01 9.16
N PHE A 161 1.69 -1.35 8.10
CA PHE A 161 2.38 -0.36 7.28
C PHE A 161 1.53 0.13 6.13
N SER A 162 0.95 -0.79 5.37
CA SER A 162 0.04 -0.47 4.27
C SER A 162 -0.90 -1.62 3.96
N GLU A 163 -1.96 -1.30 3.25
CA GLU A 163 -3.02 -2.19 2.82
C GLU A 163 -3.49 -1.81 1.43
N ALA A 164 -4.09 -2.74 0.69
CA ALA A 164 -4.60 -2.50 -0.65
C ALA A 164 -5.74 -3.47 -1.00
N ASP A 165 -6.69 -2.95 -1.77
CA ASP A 165 -7.76 -3.70 -2.39
C ASP A 165 -7.40 -4.10 -3.81
N PHE A 166 -7.98 -5.18 -4.31
CA PHE A 166 -7.86 -5.52 -5.73
C PHE A 166 -8.56 -4.49 -6.60
N ASP A 167 -7.80 -3.90 -7.52
CA ASP A 167 -8.35 -3.07 -8.59
C ASP A 167 -9.30 -3.89 -9.48
N SER A 168 -10.04 -3.18 -10.35
CA SER A 168 -10.95 -3.83 -11.30
C SER A 168 -10.34 -5.08 -11.95
N PRO A 169 -11.09 -6.17 -12.02
CA PRO A 169 -12.51 -6.37 -11.74
C PRO A 169 -12.84 -6.72 -10.27
N GLY A 170 -11.99 -6.45 -9.28
CA GLY A 170 -12.26 -6.66 -7.85
C GLY A 170 -11.74 -8.00 -7.34
N ASP A 171 -12.37 -8.53 -6.31
CA ASP A 171 -11.96 -9.72 -5.58
C ASP A 171 -11.75 -10.95 -6.45
N ARG A 172 -10.86 -11.82 -6.01
CA ARG A 172 -10.42 -13.01 -6.76
C ARG A 172 -10.71 -14.31 -6.01
N ASN A 173 -11.26 -15.27 -6.73
CA ASN A 173 -11.44 -16.63 -6.19
C ASN A 173 -10.13 -17.40 -6.27
N VAL A 174 -9.84 -18.10 -5.18
CA VAL A 174 -8.75 -19.10 -5.07
C VAL A 174 -9.32 -20.43 -4.62
N VAL A 175 -8.65 -21.51 -4.97
CA VAL A 175 -9.02 -22.87 -4.57
C VAL A 175 -7.83 -23.57 -3.91
N SER A 176 -8.10 -24.61 -3.13
CA SER A 176 -7.04 -25.44 -2.55
C SER A 176 -6.10 -25.97 -3.62
N GLY A 177 -4.80 -25.81 -3.40
CA GLY A 177 -3.73 -26.15 -4.33
C GLY A 177 -3.24 -24.99 -5.19
N ASP A 178 -3.95 -23.86 -5.23
CA ASP A 178 -3.43 -22.63 -5.85
C ASP A 178 -2.25 -22.09 -5.05
N THR A 179 -1.40 -21.33 -5.73
CA THR A 179 -0.30 -20.57 -5.11
C THR A 179 -0.45 -19.09 -5.48
N LEU A 180 -0.48 -18.21 -4.47
CA LEU A 180 -0.39 -16.77 -4.68
C LEU A 180 1.03 -16.30 -4.44
N ASN A 181 1.67 -15.71 -5.43
CA ASN A 181 2.95 -15.03 -5.32
C ASN A 181 2.69 -13.54 -5.23
N VAL A 182 3.05 -12.94 -4.09
CA VAL A 182 2.81 -11.52 -3.79
C VAL A 182 4.14 -10.80 -3.68
N SER A 183 4.31 -9.74 -4.45
CA SER A 183 5.41 -8.81 -4.31
C SER A 183 4.89 -7.41 -3.96
N TYR A 184 5.74 -6.62 -3.32
CA TYR A 184 5.45 -5.26 -2.91
C TYR A 184 6.56 -4.33 -3.38
N THR A 185 6.17 -3.24 -4.01
CA THR A 185 7.04 -2.14 -4.42
C THR A 185 6.66 -0.89 -3.64
N PHE A 186 7.62 -0.24 -3.03
CA PHE A 186 7.42 1.06 -2.38
C PHE A 186 8.32 2.10 -3.02
N SER A 187 7.78 3.29 -3.25
CA SER A 187 8.50 4.42 -3.82
C SER A 187 8.39 5.66 -2.96
N LEU A 188 9.47 6.41 -2.88
CA LEU A 188 9.55 7.69 -2.17
C LEU A 188 10.06 8.75 -3.14
N ALA A 189 9.25 9.77 -3.39
CA ALA A 189 9.54 10.88 -4.28
C ALA A 189 9.48 12.22 -3.54
N ALA A 190 10.29 13.18 -3.98
CA ALA A 190 10.04 14.59 -3.69
C ALA A 190 8.77 15.03 -4.45
N ALA A 191 7.89 15.79 -3.81
CA ALA A 191 6.60 16.25 -4.35
C ALA A 191 6.54 17.77 -4.40
#